data_46218d4ea9af255eb479014a9bab26b5
#
_entry.id   46218d4ea9af255eb479014a9bab26b5
#
_cell.length_a   1.000
_cell.length_b   1.000
_cell.length_c   1.000
_cell.angle_alpha   90.00
_cell.angle_beta   90.00
_cell.angle_gamma   90.00
#
_symmetry.space_group_name_H-M   'P 1'
#
loop_
_entity.id
_entity.type
_entity.pdbx_description
1 polymer ?
#
loop_
_entity_poly.entity_id
_entity_poly.type
_entity_poly.pdbx_seq_one_letter_code
_entity_poly.pdbx_strand_id
1 'polypeptide(L)'
;MEIVFNPVKLRGPLWRLPEITTNGVPEKKQVKISAYVYKADTRLKFPIVMDHPRIDLPQYGEEIIDTARFEIKNVSGRDLHITLIESPPEISVEMPKFIKAGGTASGMVRLEDSTRNINFWKSITFEVDDEKHSRFTIPVEKSQRLPEMPSR
;
A
#
# COMPACT_ATOMS: atom_id res chain seq x y z
N MET A 1 7.49 -13.81 -0.27
CA MET A 1 6.26 -13.88 0.56
C MET A 1 6.08 -12.53 1.22
N GLU A 2 4.95 -11.90 1.04
CA GLU A 2 4.59 -10.63 1.67
C GLU A 2 3.55 -10.89 2.77
N ILE A 3 3.66 -10.18 3.91
CA ILE A 3 2.67 -10.23 4.98
C ILE A 3 2.16 -8.81 5.19
N VAL A 4 0.93 -8.55 4.73
CA VAL A 4 0.25 -7.26 4.90
C VAL A 4 -0.54 -7.26 6.20
N PHE A 5 -0.31 -6.28 7.03
CA PHE A 5 -0.96 -6.14 8.33
C PHE A 5 -1.81 -4.87 8.38
N ASN A 6 -3.12 -5.01 8.65
CA ASN A 6 -4.04 -3.88 8.79
C ASN A 6 -4.29 -3.54 10.26
N PRO A 7 -3.75 -2.42 10.78
CA PRO A 7 -3.86 -2.02 12.18
C PRO A 7 -5.08 -1.14 12.50
N VAL A 8 -6.01 -0.90 11.59
CA VAL A 8 -7.06 0.16 11.70
C VAL A 8 -7.84 0.15 13.03
N LYS A 9 -8.10 -1.02 13.60
CA LYS A 9 -8.84 -1.15 14.86
C LYS A 9 -7.96 -1.47 16.08
N LEU A 10 -6.65 -1.49 15.90
CA LEU A 10 -5.71 -1.92 16.94
C LEU A 10 -5.01 -0.72 17.58
N ARG A 11 -4.58 -0.87 18.82
CA ARG A 11 -3.82 0.13 19.59
C ARG A 11 -2.86 -0.58 20.53
N GLY A 12 -1.71 0.06 20.78
CA GLY A 12 -0.71 -0.44 21.72
C GLY A 12 0.22 -1.49 21.12
N PRO A 13 0.91 -2.24 21.99
CA PRO A 13 1.82 -3.28 21.54
C PRO A 13 1.05 -4.43 20.89
N LEU A 14 1.56 -4.88 19.78
CA LEU A 14 0.98 -5.96 18.99
C LEU A 14 2.05 -6.97 18.67
N TRP A 15 1.69 -8.23 18.73
CA TRP A 15 2.48 -9.31 18.19
C TRP A 15 1.60 -10.35 17.51
N ARG A 16 2.14 -10.99 16.48
CA ARG A 16 1.51 -12.08 15.72
C ARG A 16 2.57 -13.12 15.41
N LEU A 17 2.15 -14.37 15.36
CA LEU A 17 2.97 -15.52 15.04
C LEU A 17 2.34 -16.29 13.87
N PRO A 18 2.34 -15.72 12.65
CA PRO A 18 1.87 -16.47 11.50
C PRO A 18 2.73 -17.72 11.30
N GLU A 19 2.06 -18.84 11.01
CA GLU A 19 2.71 -20.08 10.63
C GLU A 19 2.86 -20.12 9.11
N ILE A 20 4.04 -20.46 8.66
CA ILE A 20 4.37 -20.61 7.26
C ILE A 20 4.64 -22.09 7.00
N THR A 21 3.88 -22.69 6.12
CA THR A 21 4.14 -24.04 5.62
C THR A 21 5.11 -23.97 4.45
N THR A 22 6.16 -24.77 4.50
CA THR A 22 7.19 -24.85 3.46
C THR A 22 7.39 -26.30 3.03
N ASN A 23 8.04 -26.51 1.91
CA ASN A 23 8.52 -27.83 1.48
C ASN A 23 9.88 -28.18 2.08
N GLY A 24 10.36 -27.42 3.04
CA GLY A 24 11.64 -27.65 3.73
C GLY A 24 11.50 -28.35 5.09
N VAL A 25 12.61 -28.49 5.80
CA VAL A 25 12.64 -29.06 7.16
C VAL A 25 13.06 -27.96 8.15
N PRO A 26 12.27 -27.65 9.16
CA PRO A 26 10.92 -28.17 9.44
C PRO A 26 9.88 -27.63 8.42
N GLU A 27 8.87 -28.41 8.15
CA GLU A 27 7.77 -28.07 7.21
C GLU A 27 7.04 -26.78 7.64
N LYS A 28 6.91 -26.58 8.96
CA LYS A 28 6.23 -25.44 9.55
C LYS A 28 7.21 -24.51 10.25
N LYS A 29 7.15 -23.23 9.93
CA LYS A 29 7.96 -22.16 10.55
C LYS A 29 7.07 -21.06 11.05
N GLN A 30 7.38 -20.51 12.22
CA GLN A 30 6.69 -19.33 12.75
C GLN A 30 7.56 -18.09 12.53
N VAL A 31 6.94 -17.02 12.10
CA VAL A 31 7.56 -15.68 12.01
C VAL A 31 6.92 -14.78 13.05
N LYS A 32 7.74 -14.25 13.95
CA LYS A 32 7.25 -13.27 14.93
C LYS A 32 7.23 -11.89 14.30
N ILE A 33 6.03 -11.30 14.21
CA ILE A 33 5.83 -9.90 13.83
C ILE A 33 5.53 -9.13 15.12
N SER A 34 6.33 -8.12 15.43
CA SER A 34 6.10 -7.22 16.56
C SER A 34 5.95 -5.80 16.07
N ALA A 35 4.91 -5.11 16.51
CA ALA A 35 4.65 -3.72 16.16
C ALA A 35 4.03 -2.99 17.37
N TYR A 36 4.14 -1.67 17.39
CA TYR A 36 3.41 -0.83 18.32
C TYR A 36 2.48 0.09 17.52
N VAL A 37 1.17 -0.07 17.70
CA VAL A 37 0.18 0.74 17.00
C VAL A 37 -0.17 1.95 17.86
N TYR A 38 0.32 3.11 17.46
CA TYR A 38 0.03 4.36 18.12
C TYR A 38 -1.39 4.84 17.77
N LYS A 39 -2.06 5.47 18.72
CA LYS A 39 -3.15 6.35 18.38
C LYS A 39 -2.57 7.44 17.46
N ALA A 40 -3.30 7.83 16.42
CA ALA A 40 -2.85 8.93 15.57
C ALA A 40 -2.40 10.10 16.46
N ASP A 41 -1.10 10.24 16.62
CA ASP A 41 -0.53 11.32 17.42
C ASP A 41 -0.46 12.54 16.52
N THR A 42 -1.32 13.51 16.80
CA THR A 42 -1.35 14.78 16.07
C THR A 42 -0.02 15.55 16.16
N ARG A 43 0.89 15.14 17.05
CA ARG A 43 2.25 15.67 17.15
C ARG A 43 3.23 15.05 16.16
N LEU A 44 2.92 13.83 15.66
CA LEU A 44 3.72 13.21 14.60
C LEU A 44 3.37 13.86 13.27
N LYS A 45 4.25 14.73 12.80
CA LYS A 45 4.13 15.33 11.48
C LYS A 45 4.86 14.43 10.49
N PHE A 46 4.11 13.80 9.62
CA PHE A 46 4.69 13.12 8.47
C PHE A 46 5.01 14.13 7.37
N PRO A 47 6.06 13.93 6.59
CA PRO A 47 6.46 14.85 5.53
C PRO A 47 5.46 14.89 4.36
N ILE A 48 4.64 13.87 4.24
CA ILE A 48 3.64 13.74 3.18
C ILE A 48 2.26 13.37 3.72
N VAL A 49 1.25 13.69 2.92
CA VAL A 49 -0.14 13.23 3.08
C VAL A 49 -0.58 12.60 1.76
N MET A 50 -1.28 11.50 1.82
CA MET A 50 -1.87 10.82 0.67
C MET A 50 -3.38 11.02 0.67
N ASP A 51 -3.94 11.21 -0.52
CA ASP A 51 -5.39 11.34 -0.73
C ASP A 51 -6.14 10.03 -0.49
N HIS A 52 -5.50 8.91 -0.83
CA HIS A 52 -6.06 7.58 -0.67
C HIS A 52 -5.18 6.72 0.24
N PRO A 53 -5.74 6.16 1.32
CA PRO A 53 -5.01 5.25 2.21
C PRO A 53 -4.80 3.86 1.61
N ARG A 54 -5.48 3.57 0.48
CA ARG A 54 -5.47 2.31 -0.24
C ARG A 54 -5.80 2.56 -1.71
N ILE A 55 -5.24 1.77 -2.59
CA ILE A 55 -5.57 1.75 -4.02
C ILE A 55 -6.45 0.53 -4.29
N ASP A 56 -7.63 0.77 -4.86
CA ASP A 56 -8.57 -0.28 -5.25
C ASP A 56 -8.61 -0.40 -6.77
N LEU A 57 -8.50 -1.62 -7.26
CA LEU A 57 -8.61 -2.01 -8.67
C LEU A 57 -9.77 -3.02 -8.80
N PRO A 58 -11.04 -2.58 -8.65
CA PRO A 58 -12.17 -3.48 -8.64
C PRO A 58 -12.49 -4.00 -10.05
N GLN A 59 -13.16 -5.15 -10.09
CA GLN A 59 -13.75 -5.73 -11.27
C GLN A 59 -15.25 -5.96 -11.05
N TYR A 60 -16.08 -5.46 -11.94
CA TYR A 60 -17.55 -5.63 -11.92
C TYR A 60 -17.97 -6.48 -13.12
N GLY A 61 -18.13 -7.78 -12.90
CA GLY A 61 -18.37 -8.70 -14.00
C GLY A 61 -17.21 -8.76 -15.00
N GLU A 62 -17.45 -8.36 -16.24
CA GLU A 62 -16.40 -8.28 -17.29
C GLU A 62 -15.64 -6.95 -17.29
N GLU A 63 -16.17 -5.93 -16.61
CA GLU A 63 -15.54 -4.62 -16.52
C GLU A 63 -14.43 -4.63 -15.47
N ILE A 64 -13.20 -4.41 -15.93
CA ILE A 64 -12.01 -4.37 -15.08
C ILE A 64 -11.50 -2.93 -15.01
N ILE A 65 -11.43 -2.39 -13.80
CA ILE A 65 -10.70 -1.15 -13.56
C ILE A 65 -9.24 -1.52 -13.37
N ASP A 66 -8.46 -1.37 -14.43
CA ASP A 66 -7.08 -1.81 -14.51
C ASP A 66 -6.07 -0.70 -14.17
N THR A 67 -6.54 0.50 -13.94
CA THR A 67 -5.70 1.67 -13.67
C THR A 67 -6.31 2.51 -12.57
N ALA A 68 -5.49 2.91 -11.61
CA ALA A 68 -5.88 3.84 -10.54
C ALA A 68 -4.81 4.94 -10.37
N ARG A 69 -5.26 6.15 -10.09
CA ARG A 69 -4.40 7.28 -9.74
C ARG A 69 -4.44 7.55 -8.25
N PHE A 70 -3.36 8.11 -7.73
CA PHE A 70 -3.26 8.59 -6.36
C PHE A 70 -2.45 9.87 -6.31
N GLU A 71 -2.64 10.66 -5.27
CA GLU A 71 -1.93 11.91 -5.07
C GLU A 71 -1.12 11.87 -3.78
N ILE A 72 0.08 12.43 -3.85
CA ILE A 72 0.96 12.62 -2.70
C ILE A 72 1.18 14.12 -2.55
N LYS A 73 0.77 14.66 -1.41
CA LYS A 73 1.01 16.06 -1.06
C LYS A 73 2.21 16.16 -0.12
N ASN A 74 3.19 16.94 -0.49
CA ASN A 74 4.29 17.30 0.38
C ASN A 74 3.84 18.39 1.37
N VAL A 75 3.79 18.06 2.65
CA VAL A 75 3.42 18.98 3.72
C VAL A 75 4.63 19.43 4.55
N SER A 76 5.83 19.03 4.12
CA SER A 76 7.08 19.52 4.69
C SER A 76 7.47 20.90 4.15
N GLY A 77 8.36 21.58 4.82
CA GLY A 77 8.89 22.89 4.40
C GLY A 77 9.99 22.82 3.35
N ARG A 78 10.29 21.64 2.78
CA ARG A 78 11.36 21.42 1.80
C ARG A 78 10.90 20.55 0.65
N ASP A 79 11.60 20.60 -0.46
CA ASP A 79 11.40 19.70 -1.59
C ASP A 79 11.73 18.26 -1.17
N LEU A 80 11.01 17.30 -1.73
CA LEU A 80 11.20 15.87 -1.45
C LEU A 80 11.41 15.09 -2.73
N HIS A 81 12.40 14.18 -2.72
CA HIS A 81 12.55 13.14 -3.71
C HIS A 81 11.88 11.85 -3.20
N ILE A 82 11.26 11.14 -4.13
CA ILE A 82 10.58 9.88 -3.85
C ILE A 82 11.29 8.77 -4.59
N THR A 83 11.58 7.68 -3.89
CA THR A 83 12.16 6.48 -4.46
C THR A 83 11.21 5.30 -4.24
N LEU A 84 10.79 4.65 -5.31
CA LEU A 84 10.07 3.39 -5.24
C LEU A 84 11.03 2.32 -4.73
N ILE A 85 10.71 1.70 -3.60
CA ILE A 85 11.54 0.65 -2.97
C ILE A 85 11.08 -0.73 -3.41
N GLU A 86 9.75 -0.95 -3.41
CA GLU A 86 9.17 -2.26 -3.73
C GLU A 86 7.80 -2.09 -4.36
N SER A 87 7.56 -2.87 -5.40
CA SER A 87 6.22 -3.07 -6.00
C SER A 87 6.05 -4.54 -6.35
N PRO A 88 4.83 -5.09 -6.22
CA PRO A 88 4.55 -6.46 -6.59
C PRO A 88 4.51 -6.63 -8.12
N PRO A 89 4.83 -7.83 -8.64
CA PRO A 89 4.87 -8.08 -10.10
C PRO A 89 3.49 -8.05 -10.76
N GLU A 90 2.42 -8.04 -9.98
CA GLU A 90 1.04 -7.98 -10.47
C GLU A 90 0.64 -6.61 -11.02
N ILE A 91 1.46 -5.58 -10.75
CA ILE A 91 1.18 -4.20 -11.14
C ILE A 91 2.43 -3.48 -11.63
N SER A 92 2.26 -2.53 -12.52
CA SER A 92 3.25 -1.49 -12.79
C SER A 92 2.91 -0.21 -12.03
N VAL A 93 3.92 0.52 -11.60
CA VAL A 93 3.78 1.72 -10.77
C VAL A 93 4.55 2.87 -11.38
N GLU A 94 3.83 3.94 -11.71
CA GLU A 94 4.41 5.23 -12.06
C GLU A 94 4.42 6.11 -10.80
N MET A 95 5.59 6.18 -10.13
CA MET A 95 5.78 7.00 -8.93
C MET A 95 6.35 8.36 -9.31
N PRO A 96 5.80 9.48 -8.78
CA PRO A 96 6.44 10.78 -8.95
C PRO A 96 7.80 10.78 -8.26
N LYS A 97 8.83 11.28 -8.94
CA LYS A 97 10.20 11.28 -8.42
C LYS A 97 10.51 12.47 -7.52
N PHE A 98 9.69 13.52 -7.60
CA PHE A 98 9.97 14.80 -6.95
C PHE A 98 8.68 15.55 -6.63
N ILE A 99 8.61 16.15 -5.44
CA ILE A 99 7.49 17.00 -5.03
C ILE A 99 8.04 18.24 -4.33
N LYS A 100 7.74 19.42 -4.88
CA LYS A 100 8.10 20.72 -4.27
C LYS A 100 7.48 20.87 -2.89
N ALA A 101 8.09 21.68 -2.04
CA ALA A 101 7.54 22.07 -0.75
C ALA A 101 6.12 22.61 -0.90
N GLY A 102 5.16 22.04 -0.16
CA GLY A 102 3.73 22.39 -0.23
C GLY A 102 3.01 21.93 -1.50
N GLY A 103 3.72 21.33 -2.46
CA GLY A 103 3.17 20.84 -3.74
C GLY A 103 2.49 19.48 -3.63
N THR A 104 1.80 19.11 -4.70
CA THR A 104 1.18 17.80 -4.90
C THR A 104 1.71 17.19 -6.20
N ALA A 105 1.92 15.88 -6.20
CA ALA A 105 2.26 15.13 -7.40
C ALA A 105 1.42 13.85 -7.47
N SER A 106 1.07 13.45 -8.69
CA SER A 106 0.25 12.26 -8.94
C SER A 106 1.12 11.07 -9.31
N GLY A 107 0.73 9.90 -8.82
CA GLY A 107 1.22 8.61 -9.27
C GLY A 107 0.11 7.79 -9.91
N MET A 108 0.48 6.68 -10.52
CA MET A 108 -0.46 5.78 -11.19
C MET A 108 -0.05 4.33 -10.95
N VAL A 109 -1.05 3.49 -10.73
CA VAL A 109 -0.91 2.03 -10.68
C VAL A 109 -1.71 1.43 -11.82
N ARG A 110 -1.13 0.46 -12.50
CA ARG A 110 -1.77 -0.30 -13.57
C ARG A 110 -1.60 -1.79 -13.35
N LEU A 111 -2.66 -2.55 -13.57
CA LEU A 111 -2.60 -4.03 -13.57
C LEU A 111 -1.75 -4.53 -14.75
N GLU A 112 -0.94 -5.53 -14.48
CA GLU A 112 -0.29 -6.31 -15.53
C GLU A 112 -1.32 -7.23 -16.21
N ASP A 113 -1.23 -7.41 -17.52
CA ASP A 113 -2.22 -8.18 -18.29
C ASP A 113 -2.38 -9.62 -17.78
N SER A 114 -1.29 -10.24 -17.33
CA SER A 114 -1.30 -11.60 -16.79
C SER A 114 -2.08 -11.74 -15.48
N THR A 115 -2.39 -10.65 -14.81
CA THR A 115 -3.01 -10.65 -13.47
C THR A 115 -4.45 -10.12 -13.45
N ARG A 116 -5.00 -9.78 -14.61
CA ARG A 116 -6.35 -9.22 -14.73
C ARG A 116 -7.44 -10.07 -14.09
N ASN A 117 -7.29 -11.40 -14.13
CA ASN A 117 -8.27 -12.36 -13.58
C ASN A 117 -7.90 -12.88 -12.19
N ILE A 118 -6.90 -12.32 -11.54
CA ILE A 118 -6.42 -12.79 -10.24
C ILE A 118 -6.77 -11.76 -9.17
N ASN A 119 -7.45 -12.20 -8.12
CA ASN A 119 -7.64 -11.37 -6.93
C ASN A 119 -6.37 -11.39 -6.09
N PHE A 120 -5.95 -10.21 -5.61
CA PHE A 120 -4.80 -10.10 -4.74
C PHE A 120 -4.94 -8.94 -3.75
N TRP A 121 -4.21 -9.03 -2.66
CA TRP A 121 -3.94 -7.94 -1.74
C TRP A 121 -2.43 -7.83 -1.58
N LYS A 122 -1.87 -6.76 -2.05
CA LYS A 122 -0.44 -6.49 -2.11
C LYS A 122 -0.15 -5.08 -1.60
N SER A 123 1.09 -4.66 -1.66
CA SER A 123 1.45 -3.29 -1.31
C SER A 123 2.58 -2.73 -2.18
N ILE A 124 2.65 -1.41 -2.22
CA ILE A 124 3.73 -0.63 -2.80
C ILE A 124 4.45 0.05 -1.66
N THR A 125 5.78 -0.03 -1.62
CA THR A 125 6.59 0.69 -0.64
C THR A 125 7.50 1.70 -1.33
N PHE A 126 7.50 2.93 -0.84
CA PHE A 126 8.38 3.99 -1.31
C PHE A 126 9.00 4.73 -0.12
N GLU A 127 10.11 5.40 -0.38
CA GLU A 127 10.88 6.20 0.57
C GLU A 127 10.91 7.65 0.12
N VAL A 128 10.86 8.57 1.06
CA VAL A 128 11.13 9.99 0.83
C VAL A 128 12.45 10.37 1.49
N ASP A 129 13.18 11.32 0.89
CA ASP A 129 14.49 11.78 1.36
C ASP A 129 14.42 12.81 2.47
N ASP A 130 13.43 12.65 3.38
CA ASP A 130 13.41 13.42 4.61
C ASP A 130 14.57 13.00 5.54
N GLU A 131 14.80 13.73 6.62
CA GLU A 131 15.90 13.47 7.57
C GLU A 131 15.90 12.05 8.15
N LYS A 132 14.74 11.38 8.10
CA LYS A 132 14.53 10.04 8.66
C LYS A 132 14.50 8.96 7.60
N HIS A 133 14.60 9.32 6.31
CA HIS A 133 14.37 8.40 5.20
C HIS A 133 13.04 7.64 5.38
N SER A 134 11.98 8.41 5.59
CA SER A 134 10.67 7.86 5.95
C SER A 134 10.11 7.00 4.84
N ARG A 135 9.67 5.80 5.20
CA ARG A 135 9.04 4.84 4.29
C ARG A 135 7.55 4.78 4.48
N PHE A 136 6.85 4.71 3.37
CA PHE A 136 5.41 4.64 3.29
C PHE A 136 4.99 3.43 2.47
N THR A 137 3.93 2.78 2.93
CA THR A 137 3.38 1.61 2.25
C THR A 137 1.92 1.86 1.90
N ILE A 138 1.57 1.69 0.62
CA ILE A 138 0.22 1.81 0.10
C ILE A 138 -0.31 0.41 -0.18
N PRO A 139 -1.36 -0.05 0.50
CA PRO A 139 -2.05 -1.26 0.13
C PRO A 139 -2.71 -1.13 -1.25
N VAL A 140 -2.63 -2.19 -2.05
CA VAL A 140 -3.29 -2.31 -3.36
C VAL A 140 -4.16 -3.56 -3.34
N GLU A 141 -5.43 -3.39 -3.61
CA GLU A 141 -6.40 -4.48 -3.67
C GLU A 141 -6.98 -4.64 -5.06
N LYS A 142 -6.88 -5.84 -5.61
CA LYS A 142 -7.63 -6.27 -6.79
C LYS A 142 -8.69 -7.26 -6.32
N SER A 143 -9.96 -6.90 -6.51
CA SER A 143 -11.08 -7.75 -6.08
C SER A 143 -12.20 -7.78 -7.12
N GLN A 144 -12.77 -8.97 -7.31
CA GLN A 144 -14.03 -9.11 -8.05
C GLN A 144 -15.18 -8.70 -7.12
N ARG A 145 -16.02 -7.80 -7.60
CA ARG A 145 -17.24 -7.36 -6.92
C ARG A 145 -18.46 -7.78 -7.74
N LEU A 146 -19.48 -8.21 -7.06
CA LEU A 146 -20.77 -8.42 -7.72
C LEU A 146 -21.29 -7.05 -8.15
N PRO A 147 -21.89 -6.92 -9.35
CA PRO A 147 -22.61 -5.71 -9.71
C PRO A 147 -23.63 -5.37 -8.63
N GLU A 148 -23.68 -4.13 -8.21
CA GLU A 148 -24.76 -3.70 -7.31
C GLU A 148 -26.10 -3.99 -7.98
N MET A 149 -26.89 -4.86 -7.35
CA MET A 149 -28.25 -5.08 -7.82
C MET A 149 -29.03 -3.77 -7.62
N PRO A 150 -29.70 -3.25 -8.66
CA PRO A 150 -30.51 -2.08 -8.48
C PRO A 150 -31.53 -2.32 -7.35
N SER A 151 -31.50 -1.46 -6.34
CA SER A 151 -32.49 -1.47 -5.26
C SER A 151 -33.87 -1.35 -5.88
N ARG A 152 -34.71 -2.39 -5.63
CA ARG A 152 -36.13 -2.39 -6.02
C ARG A 152 -36.90 -1.36 -5.22
#